data_ce75942d422937979a47cf010636cd15
#
_entry.id   ce75942d422937979a47cf010636cd15
#
_cell.length_a   1.000
_cell.length_b   1.000
_cell.length_c   1.000
_cell.angle_alpha   90.00
_cell.angle_beta   90.00
_cell.angle_gamma   90.00
#
_symmetry.space_group_name_H-M   'P 1'
#
loop_
_entity.id
_entity.type
_entity.pdbx_description
1 polymer ?
#
loop_
_entity_poly.entity_id
_entity_poly.type
_entity_poly.pdbx_seq_one_letter_code
_entity_poly.pdbx_strand_id
1 'polypeptide(L)'
;TSRYMMKRDYYPPLLVMYIREGIMHVEHMNQKFDAQKGDVVLIDCSNPHYYQAENGLEFTFMHFDGSNSHEIVEHILSVRGPLIRSKNNLLIGNFLYNTVYFYENGGIENMFATSMRIYRLLQMLNDLDDYSTPSEESPVHIAIRYIRDNVGKKITLQELADLSNLSIYYFSHRFKDETGYSPMDYVINSRMDKAKILLIRTSKTITEIAYEVGYGSSGSFINIFSDKVGCSPKIFRRLMR
;
A
#
# COMPACT_ATOMS: atom_id res chain seq x y z
N THR A 1 -0.95 -3.83 -26.97
CA THR A 1 -1.19 -2.98 -25.77
C THR A 1 -2.69 -2.81 -25.63
N SER A 2 -3.34 -3.63 -24.78
CA SER A 2 -4.77 -3.49 -24.50
C SER A 2 -4.96 -2.26 -23.61
N ARG A 3 -5.71 -1.27 -24.08
CA ARG A 3 -6.18 -0.17 -23.24
C ARG A 3 -7.08 -0.77 -22.15
N TYR A 4 -6.69 -0.65 -20.89
CA TYR A 4 -7.57 -1.03 -19.78
C TYR A 4 -8.74 -0.06 -19.72
N MET A 5 -9.96 -0.58 -19.84
CA MET A 5 -11.19 0.19 -19.89
C MET A 5 -12.27 -0.54 -19.09
N MET A 6 -12.99 0.19 -18.26
CA MET A 6 -14.14 -0.31 -17.51
C MET A 6 -15.32 0.63 -17.70
N LYS A 7 -16.48 0.05 -18.09
CA LYS A 7 -17.76 0.74 -18.14
C LYS A 7 -18.81 -0.12 -17.45
N ARG A 8 -19.50 0.45 -16.47
CA ARG A 8 -20.60 -0.22 -15.76
C ARG A 8 -21.70 0.77 -15.45
N ASP A 9 -22.93 0.28 -15.52
CA ASP A 9 -24.10 1.07 -15.14
C ASP A 9 -24.40 0.92 -13.64
N TYR A 10 -24.06 -0.23 -13.05
CA TYR A 10 -24.27 -0.57 -11.67
C TYR A 10 -23.30 -1.65 -11.18
N TYR A 11 -22.70 -1.43 -10.01
CA TYR A 11 -21.95 -2.40 -9.24
C TYR A 11 -22.02 -2.02 -7.76
N PRO A 12 -22.52 -2.87 -6.83
CA PRO A 12 -22.83 -2.46 -5.47
C PRO A 12 -21.68 -1.84 -4.67
N PRO A 13 -20.44 -2.37 -4.70
CA PRO A 13 -19.36 -1.84 -3.88
C PRO A 13 -18.92 -0.43 -4.27
N LEU A 14 -18.38 0.27 -3.29
CA LEU A 14 -17.63 1.50 -3.45
C LEU A 14 -16.23 1.22 -3.99
N LEU A 15 -15.63 2.19 -4.68
CA LEU A 15 -14.29 2.07 -5.26
C LEU A 15 -13.45 3.28 -4.88
N VAL A 16 -12.26 3.02 -4.36
CA VAL A 16 -11.21 4.02 -4.19
C VAL A 16 -10.00 3.62 -5.03
N MET A 17 -9.41 4.59 -5.72
CA MET A 17 -8.20 4.40 -6.52
C MET A 17 -7.17 5.47 -6.17
N TYR A 18 -5.90 5.09 -6.13
CA TYR A 18 -4.77 6.01 -6.02
C TYR A 18 -3.89 5.87 -7.27
N ILE A 19 -3.68 6.97 -7.98
CA ILE A 19 -2.88 6.98 -9.21
C ILE A 19 -1.40 7.10 -8.85
N ARG A 20 -0.62 6.09 -9.21
CA ARG A 20 0.81 6.02 -8.94
C ARG A 20 1.65 6.61 -10.07
N GLU A 21 1.22 6.39 -11.32
CA GLU A 21 1.87 6.90 -12.52
C GLU A 21 0.87 6.94 -13.67
N GLY A 22 1.03 7.88 -14.61
CA GLY A 22 0.19 7.99 -15.80
C GLY A 22 -1.10 8.79 -15.59
N ILE A 23 -2.04 8.62 -16.51
CA ILE A 23 -3.33 9.34 -16.54
C ILE A 23 -4.47 8.33 -16.69
N MET A 24 -5.53 8.54 -15.91
CA MET A 24 -6.79 7.81 -16.00
C MET A 24 -7.93 8.78 -16.32
N HIS A 25 -8.61 8.54 -17.42
CA HIS A 25 -9.84 9.27 -17.77
C HIS A 25 -11.02 8.65 -17.05
N VAL A 26 -11.79 9.47 -16.34
CA VAL A 26 -12.92 9.00 -15.50
C VAL A 26 -14.18 9.78 -15.86
N GLU A 27 -15.31 9.05 -15.95
CA GLU A 27 -16.66 9.62 -16.01
C GLU A 27 -17.47 9.04 -14.85
N HIS A 28 -17.97 9.91 -13.99
CA HIS A 28 -18.79 9.55 -12.83
C HIS A 28 -19.67 10.73 -12.40
N MET A 29 -20.93 10.48 -12.02
CA MET A 29 -21.89 11.50 -11.58
C MET A 29 -22.01 12.68 -12.56
N ASN A 30 -22.11 12.41 -13.87
CA ASN A 30 -22.12 13.41 -14.95
C ASN A 30 -20.90 14.31 -15.03
N GLN A 31 -19.82 13.96 -14.35
CA GLN A 31 -18.54 14.65 -14.43
C GLN A 31 -17.55 13.81 -15.25
N LYS A 32 -16.72 14.50 -16.03
CA LYS A 32 -15.59 13.92 -16.75
C LYS A 32 -14.32 14.61 -16.28
N PHE A 33 -13.34 13.82 -15.89
CA PHE A 33 -12.08 14.35 -15.38
C PHE A 33 -10.92 13.39 -15.62
N ASP A 34 -9.72 13.95 -15.60
CA ASP A 34 -8.46 13.21 -15.69
C ASP A 34 -7.82 13.15 -14.31
N ALA A 35 -7.59 11.93 -13.83
CA ALA A 35 -6.82 11.67 -12.63
C ALA A 35 -5.37 11.34 -13.02
N GLN A 36 -4.43 11.98 -12.37
CA GLN A 36 -3.00 11.88 -12.62
C GLN A 36 -2.25 11.44 -11.38
N LYS A 37 -0.95 11.22 -11.52
CA LYS A 37 -0.07 10.83 -10.40
C LYS A 37 -0.33 11.64 -9.13
N GLY A 38 -0.59 10.96 -8.03
CA GLY A 38 -0.88 11.54 -6.73
C GLY A 38 -2.37 11.80 -6.47
N ASP A 39 -3.23 11.70 -7.47
CA ASP A 39 -4.67 11.88 -7.29
C ASP A 39 -5.32 10.64 -6.66
N VAL A 40 -6.37 10.88 -5.88
CA VAL A 40 -7.29 9.85 -5.38
C VAL A 40 -8.61 10.00 -6.11
N VAL A 41 -9.17 8.89 -6.58
CA VAL A 41 -10.50 8.82 -7.18
C VAL A 41 -11.40 7.99 -6.29
N LEU A 42 -12.56 8.54 -5.93
CA LEU A 42 -13.59 7.88 -5.14
C LEU A 42 -14.87 7.76 -5.98
N ILE A 43 -15.36 6.55 -6.12
CA ILE A 43 -16.53 6.23 -6.94
C ILE A 43 -17.54 5.44 -6.10
N ASP A 44 -18.78 5.92 -6.08
CA ASP A 44 -19.91 5.07 -5.74
C ASP A 44 -20.36 4.30 -6.99
N CYS A 45 -19.93 3.04 -7.07
CA CYS A 45 -20.18 2.20 -8.24
C CYS A 45 -21.67 1.81 -8.41
N SER A 46 -22.54 2.12 -7.48
CA SER A 46 -23.99 2.00 -7.65
C SER A 46 -24.54 2.97 -8.70
N ASN A 47 -23.76 3.99 -9.07
CA ASN A 47 -24.02 4.92 -10.15
C ASN A 47 -23.26 4.55 -11.43
N PRO A 48 -23.74 4.95 -12.62
CA PRO A 48 -23.02 4.76 -13.87
C PRO A 48 -21.61 5.36 -13.80
N HIS A 49 -20.62 4.56 -14.17
CA HIS A 49 -19.24 4.99 -14.15
C HIS A 49 -18.42 4.38 -15.30
N TYR A 50 -17.46 5.14 -15.75
CA TYR A 50 -16.50 4.75 -16.77
C TYR A 50 -15.11 5.21 -16.37
N TYR A 51 -14.11 4.37 -16.58
CA TYR A 51 -12.73 4.80 -16.53
C TYR A 51 -11.86 4.07 -17.56
N GLN A 52 -10.91 4.80 -18.10
CA GLN A 52 -9.98 4.33 -19.14
C GLN A 52 -8.57 4.73 -18.80
N ALA A 53 -7.66 3.77 -18.90
CA ALA A 53 -6.23 3.95 -18.70
C ALA A 53 -5.54 4.38 -19.98
N GLU A 54 -4.62 5.35 -19.89
CA GLU A 54 -3.60 5.56 -20.89
C GLU A 54 -2.46 4.52 -20.76
N ASN A 55 -1.60 4.45 -21.78
CA ASN A 55 -0.42 3.59 -21.73
C ASN A 55 0.51 4.04 -20.58
N GLY A 56 0.97 3.07 -19.77
CA GLY A 56 1.88 3.34 -18.65
C GLY A 56 1.16 3.74 -17.36
N LEU A 57 -0.17 3.64 -17.29
CA LEU A 57 -0.89 3.86 -16.03
C LEU A 57 -0.54 2.78 -15.00
N GLU A 58 -0.15 3.23 -13.81
CA GLU A 58 -0.05 2.42 -12.59
C GLU A 58 -0.96 3.00 -11.52
N PHE A 59 -1.81 2.17 -10.94
CA PHE A 59 -2.69 2.57 -9.85
C PHE A 59 -2.93 1.43 -8.86
N THR A 60 -3.28 1.79 -7.64
CA THR A 60 -3.72 0.85 -6.61
C THR A 60 -5.18 1.13 -6.31
N PHE A 61 -5.99 0.10 -6.19
CA PHE A 61 -7.41 0.27 -5.93
C PHE A 61 -7.95 -0.73 -4.92
N MET A 62 -9.06 -0.39 -4.33
CA MET A 62 -9.83 -1.25 -3.45
C MET A 62 -11.32 -1.04 -3.66
N HIS A 63 -12.04 -2.15 -3.88
CA HIS A 63 -13.49 -2.15 -3.70
C HIS A 63 -13.80 -2.47 -2.25
N PHE A 64 -14.77 -1.78 -1.69
CA PHE A 64 -15.20 -1.99 -0.31
C PHE A 64 -16.70 -1.73 -0.15
N ASP A 65 -17.26 -2.32 0.88
CA ASP A 65 -18.65 -2.14 1.29
C ASP A 65 -18.75 -2.32 2.81
N GLY A 66 -19.73 -1.68 3.43
CA GLY A 66 -19.97 -1.74 4.87
C GLY A 66 -21.27 -1.03 5.24
N SER A 67 -21.77 -1.29 6.44
CA SER A 67 -23.13 -0.90 6.86
C SER A 67 -23.48 0.56 6.58
N ASN A 68 -22.58 1.53 6.81
CA ASN A 68 -22.80 2.97 6.61
C ASN A 68 -21.83 3.56 5.58
N SER A 69 -21.11 2.72 4.84
CA SER A 69 -20.05 3.20 3.96
C SER A 69 -20.60 4.06 2.82
N HIS A 70 -21.77 3.74 2.28
CA HIS A 70 -22.42 4.49 1.21
C HIS A 70 -22.83 5.89 1.66
N GLU A 71 -23.46 6.03 2.82
CA GLU A 71 -23.86 7.33 3.39
C GLU A 71 -22.65 8.23 3.65
N ILE A 72 -21.57 7.66 4.19
CA ILE A 72 -20.32 8.39 4.44
C ILE A 72 -19.67 8.81 3.13
N VAL A 73 -19.62 7.92 2.14
CA VAL A 73 -19.05 8.25 0.81
C VAL A 73 -19.88 9.28 0.08
N GLU A 74 -21.22 9.22 0.14
CA GLU A 74 -22.10 10.23 -0.40
C GLU A 74 -21.79 11.61 0.20
N HIS A 75 -21.61 11.68 1.52
CA HIS A 75 -21.19 12.91 2.19
C HIS A 75 -19.81 13.38 1.67
N ILE A 76 -18.80 12.51 1.60
CA ILE A 76 -17.47 12.86 1.09
C ILE A 76 -17.55 13.37 -0.36
N LEU A 77 -18.30 12.68 -1.22
CA LEU A 77 -18.50 13.08 -2.62
C LEU A 77 -19.20 14.42 -2.75
N SER A 78 -20.16 14.72 -1.86
CA SER A 78 -20.86 16.01 -1.87
C SER A 78 -19.96 17.18 -1.51
N VAL A 79 -18.96 16.96 -0.66
CA VAL A 79 -18.02 18.00 -0.19
C VAL A 79 -16.80 18.12 -1.09
N ARG A 80 -16.22 16.99 -1.53
CA ARG A 80 -14.93 16.93 -2.22
C ARG A 80 -15.02 16.59 -3.71
N GLY A 81 -16.15 16.03 -4.14
CA GLY A 81 -16.28 15.43 -5.46
C GLY A 81 -15.54 14.09 -5.60
N PRO A 82 -15.64 13.47 -6.79
CA PRO A 82 -15.03 12.17 -7.06
C PRO A 82 -13.52 12.22 -7.31
N LEU A 83 -12.96 13.37 -7.66
CA LEU A 83 -11.52 13.60 -7.84
C LEU A 83 -10.96 14.38 -6.66
N ILE A 84 -10.20 13.71 -5.82
CA ILE A 84 -9.64 14.28 -4.60
C ILE A 84 -8.18 14.64 -4.83
N ARG A 85 -7.83 15.92 -4.66
CA ARG A 85 -6.48 16.47 -4.76
C ARG A 85 -6.09 17.09 -3.44
N SER A 86 -5.22 16.41 -2.71
CA SER A 86 -4.66 16.88 -1.45
C SER A 86 -3.19 16.51 -1.35
N LYS A 87 -2.40 17.34 -0.66
CA LYS A 87 -1.01 17.04 -0.32
C LYS A 87 -0.86 15.74 0.50
N ASN A 88 -1.94 15.31 1.13
CA ASN A 88 -1.99 14.12 1.99
C ASN A 88 -2.47 12.85 1.26
N ASN A 89 -2.77 12.91 -0.04
CA ASN A 89 -3.21 11.75 -0.83
C ASN A 89 -2.24 10.57 -0.79
N LEU A 90 -0.94 10.82 -0.58
CA LEU A 90 0.06 9.76 -0.42
C LEU A 90 -0.26 8.83 0.77
N LEU A 91 -0.92 9.34 1.82
CA LEU A 91 -1.36 8.53 2.97
C LEU A 91 -2.39 7.48 2.53
N ILE A 92 -3.34 7.89 1.68
CA ILE A 92 -4.32 6.98 1.08
C ILE A 92 -3.63 5.96 0.20
N GLY A 93 -2.70 6.40 -0.66
CA GLY A 93 -1.92 5.51 -1.53
C GLY A 93 -1.15 4.44 -0.74
N ASN A 94 -0.49 4.83 0.36
CA ASN A 94 0.22 3.90 1.24
C ASN A 94 -0.75 2.94 1.96
N PHE A 95 -1.89 3.44 2.42
CA PHE A 95 -2.91 2.62 3.06
C PHE A 95 -3.44 1.55 2.09
N LEU A 96 -3.80 1.93 0.87
CA LEU A 96 -4.27 1.00 -0.15
C LEU A 96 -3.19 -0.04 -0.50
N TYR A 97 -1.96 0.40 -0.73
CA TYR A 97 -0.84 -0.49 -1.03
C TYR A 97 -0.63 -1.54 0.08
N ASN A 98 -0.58 -1.10 1.33
CA ASN A 98 -0.39 -2.00 2.47
C ASN A 98 -1.57 -2.96 2.64
N THR A 99 -2.78 -2.52 2.34
CA THR A 99 -3.98 -3.36 2.39
C THR A 99 -3.95 -4.45 1.32
N VAL A 100 -3.68 -4.08 0.07
CA VAL A 100 -3.55 -5.04 -1.04
C VAL A 100 -2.41 -6.02 -0.76
N TYR A 101 -1.25 -5.50 -0.35
CA TYR A 101 -0.09 -6.30 0.00
C TYR A 101 -0.39 -7.33 1.10
N PHE A 102 -1.11 -6.93 2.15
CA PHE A 102 -1.52 -7.83 3.23
C PHE A 102 -2.32 -9.03 2.70
N TYR A 103 -3.35 -8.79 1.89
CA TYR A 103 -4.20 -9.87 1.35
C TYR A 103 -3.48 -10.71 0.28
N GLU A 104 -2.68 -10.11 -0.59
CA GLU A 104 -1.89 -10.86 -1.59
C GLU A 104 -0.87 -11.81 -0.97
N ASN A 105 -0.41 -11.51 0.25
CA ASN A 105 0.50 -12.38 1.00
C ASN A 105 -0.22 -13.33 1.98
N GLY A 106 -1.51 -13.60 1.76
CA GLY A 106 -2.28 -14.56 2.53
C GLY A 106 -2.74 -14.05 3.90
N GLY A 107 -2.74 -12.73 4.10
CA GLY A 107 -3.28 -12.11 5.31
C GLY A 107 -4.77 -12.40 5.44
N ILE A 108 -5.18 -12.82 6.65
CA ILE A 108 -6.58 -13.10 6.99
C ILE A 108 -6.98 -12.18 8.13
N GLU A 109 -8.10 -11.51 7.98
CA GLU A 109 -8.70 -10.69 9.02
C GLU A 109 -10.06 -11.23 9.41
N ASN A 110 -10.45 -11.00 10.68
CA ASN A 110 -11.83 -11.17 11.07
C ASN A 110 -12.67 -9.96 10.64
N MET A 111 -14.00 -10.12 10.64
CA MET A 111 -14.94 -9.08 10.20
C MET A 111 -14.78 -7.72 10.93
N PHE A 112 -14.37 -7.74 12.21
CA PHE A 112 -14.17 -6.51 12.99
C PHE A 112 -12.95 -5.75 12.50
N ALA A 113 -11.83 -6.45 12.26
CA ALA A 113 -10.61 -5.84 11.74
C ALA A 113 -10.83 -5.26 10.33
N THR A 114 -11.55 -5.99 9.47
CA THR A 114 -11.96 -5.51 8.14
C THR A 114 -12.83 -4.25 8.25
N SER A 115 -13.83 -4.24 9.13
CA SER A 115 -14.68 -3.06 9.35
C SER A 115 -13.86 -1.87 9.84
N MET A 116 -12.96 -2.08 10.81
CA MET A 116 -12.06 -1.02 11.31
C MET A 116 -11.18 -0.45 10.19
N ARG A 117 -10.69 -1.29 9.28
CA ARG A 117 -9.89 -0.88 8.11
C ARG A 117 -10.72 0.00 7.17
N ILE A 118 -11.96 -0.37 6.87
CA ILE A 118 -12.87 0.42 6.04
C ILE A 118 -13.15 1.78 6.69
N TYR A 119 -13.52 1.80 7.98
CA TYR A 119 -13.78 3.07 8.67
C TYR A 119 -12.55 3.97 8.75
N ARG A 120 -11.35 3.40 8.91
CA ARG A 120 -10.10 4.17 8.87
C ARG A 120 -9.89 4.81 7.50
N LEU A 121 -10.15 4.09 6.41
CA LEU A 121 -10.09 4.64 5.05
C LEU A 121 -11.07 5.81 4.88
N LEU A 122 -12.32 5.62 5.31
CA LEU A 122 -13.36 6.65 5.22
C LEU A 122 -13.00 7.90 6.03
N GLN A 123 -12.48 7.72 7.25
CA GLN A 123 -11.95 8.81 8.06
C GLN A 123 -10.83 9.55 7.34
N MET A 124 -9.84 8.82 6.80
CA MET A 124 -8.73 9.44 6.06
C MET A 124 -9.23 10.24 4.85
N LEU A 125 -10.21 9.73 4.11
CA LEU A 125 -10.81 10.44 2.96
C LEU A 125 -11.59 11.69 3.39
N ASN A 126 -12.25 11.66 4.54
CA ASN A 126 -12.99 12.79 5.08
C ASN A 126 -12.05 13.90 5.60
N ASP A 127 -11.02 13.52 6.35
CA ASP A 127 -10.20 14.44 7.12
C ASP A 127 -8.95 14.93 6.36
N LEU A 128 -8.84 14.66 5.05
CA LEU A 128 -7.63 14.94 4.25
C LEU A 128 -7.07 16.36 4.39
N ASP A 129 -7.91 17.37 4.61
CA ASP A 129 -7.50 18.76 4.72
C ASP A 129 -7.25 19.19 6.18
N ASP A 130 -7.87 18.53 7.14
CA ASP A 130 -7.65 18.76 8.57
C ASP A 130 -6.26 18.24 9.04
N TYR A 131 -5.62 17.36 8.24
CA TYR A 131 -4.19 17.05 8.39
C TYR A 131 -3.27 18.24 8.03
N SER A 132 -3.79 19.48 7.96
CA SER A 132 -3.05 20.71 7.71
C SER A 132 -2.27 21.26 8.90
N THR A 133 -2.40 20.70 10.09
CA THR A 133 -1.30 20.72 11.04
C THR A 133 -0.27 19.69 10.62
N PRO A 134 1.03 19.89 10.82
CA PRO A 134 1.96 18.78 10.81
C PRO A 134 1.56 17.89 12.01
N SER A 135 0.54 17.02 11.82
CA SER A 135 0.51 15.83 12.62
C SER A 135 1.84 15.20 12.27
N GLU A 136 2.72 15.17 13.23
CA GLU A 136 3.95 14.43 13.21
C GLU A 136 3.66 13.17 12.43
N GLU A 137 4.30 13.01 11.29
CA GLU A 137 4.18 11.81 10.44
C GLU A 137 4.20 10.63 11.39
N SER A 138 3.15 9.79 11.39
CA SER A 138 3.02 8.77 12.45
C SER A 138 4.40 8.16 12.65
N PRO A 139 4.90 8.05 13.87
CA PRO A 139 6.19 7.45 14.16
C PRO A 139 6.40 6.14 13.41
N VAL A 140 5.32 5.38 13.20
CA VAL A 140 5.30 4.15 12.43
C VAL A 140 5.49 4.43 10.93
N HIS A 141 4.87 5.46 10.37
CA HIS A 141 5.04 5.81 8.96
C HIS A 141 6.44 6.32 8.64
N ILE A 142 7.05 7.09 9.54
CA ILE A 142 8.46 7.51 9.43
C ILE A 142 9.36 6.26 9.36
N ALA A 143 9.14 5.31 10.25
CA ALA A 143 9.92 4.07 10.29
C ALA A 143 9.69 3.22 9.03
N ILE A 144 8.47 3.08 8.54
CA ILE A 144 8.15 2.32 7.31
C ILE A 144 8.86 2.94 6.10
N ARG A 145 8.80 4.27 5.96
CA ARG A 145 9.51 4.97 4.88
C ARG A 145 11.01 4.75 4.98
N TYR A 146 11.58 4.91 6.18
CA TYR A 146 13.00 4.66 6.40
C TYR A 146 13.40 3.23 6.06
N ILE A 147 12.64 2.21 6.48
CA ILE A 147 12.89 0.80 6.15
C ILE A 147 12.91 0.60 4.64
N ARG A 148 11.92 1.12 3.93
CA ARG A 148 11.81 0.99 2.47
C ARG A 148 13.02 1.59 1.75
N ASP A 149 13.42 2.79 2.16
CA ASP A 149 14.49 3.54 1.50
C ASP A 149 15.89 2.97 1.84
N ASN A 150 16.00 2.25 2.98
CA ASN A 150 17.25 1.72 3.49
C ASN A 150 17.30 0.18 3.62
N VAL A 151 16.40 -0.54 2.92
CA VAL A 151 16.23 -2.00 3.06
C VAL A 151 17.52 -2.81 2.90
N GLY A 152 18.46 -2.33 2.09
CA GLY A 152 19.77 -2.94 1.88
C GLY A 152 20.83 -2.62 2.94
N LYS A 153 20.52 -1.74 3.90
CA LYS A 153 21.44 -1.34 4.97
C LYS A 153 21.18 -2.12 6.25
N LYS A 154 22.08 -2.00 7.22
CA LYS A 154 21.85 -2.49 8.57
C LYS A 154 20.83 -1.55 9.23
N ILE A 155 19.69 -2.08 9.62
CA ILE A 155 18.64 -1.36 10.35
C ILE A 155 18.51 -2.00 11.73
N THR A 156 18.46 -1.17 12.77
CA THR A 156 18.29 -1.62 14.17
C THR A 156 16.97 -1.11 14.73
N LEU A 157 16.43 -1.83 15.71
CA LEU A 157 15.22 -1.43 16.39
C LEU A 157 15.38 -0.08 17.12
N GLN A 158 16.58 0.16 17.72
CA GLN A 158 16.92 1.42 18.37
C GLN A 158 16.85 2.58 17.37
N GLU A 159 17.46 2.44 16.21
CA GLU A 159 17.45 3.46 15.15
C GLU A 159 16.03 3.82 14.70
N LEU A 160 15.15 2.82 14.53
CA LEU A 160 13.75 3.06 14.17
C LEU A 160 12.97 3.78 15.29
N ALA A 161 13.23 3.44 16.54
CA ALA A 161 12.62 4.09 17.70
C ALA A 161 13.11 5.55 17.86
N ASP A 162 14.42 5.79 17.67
CA ASP A 162 15.02 7.13 17.75
C ASP A 162 14.49 8.05 16.64
N LEU A 163 14.37 7.55 15.40
CA LEU A 163 13.74 8.29 14.28
C LEU A 163 12.29 8.71 14.58
N SER A 164 11.64 7.97 15.44
CA SER A 164 10.25 8.18 15.82
C SER A 164 10.09 8.99 17.11
N ASN A 165 11.20 9.41 17.74
CA ASN A 165 11.23 10.04 19.07
C ASN A 165 10.48 9.26 20.16
N LEU A 166 10.53 7.93 20.10
CA LEU A 166 9.84 7.02 21.03
C LEU A 166 10.82 6.09 21.73
N SER A 167 10.44 5.60 22.92
CA SER A 167 11.16 4.48 23.53
C SER A 167 10.97 3.20 22.68
N ILE A 168 11.96 2.31 22.70
CA ILE A 168 11.89 1.03 21.96
C ILE A 168 10.61 0.25 22.28
N TYR A 169 10.23 0.20 23.55
CA TYR A 169 9.05 -0.52 24.01
C TYR A 169 7.76 0.05 23.41
N TYR A 170 7.56 1.35 23.54
CA TYR A 170 6.38 2.03 23.03
C TYR A 170 6.31 1.99 21.50
N PHE A 171 7.45 2.23 20.83
CA PHE A 171 7.56 2.11 19.39
C PHE A 171 7.19 0.71 18.88
N SER A 172 7.74 -0.35 19.50
CA SER A 172 7.49 -1.73 19.08
C SER A 172 6.02 -2.13 19.22
N HIS A 173 5.37 -1.73 20.32
CA HIS A 173 3.94 -1.97 20.50
C HIS A 173 3.10 -1.24 19.45
N ARG A 174 3.31 0.05 19.33
CA ARG A 174 2.58 0.88 18.37
C ARG A 174 2.79 0.43 16.93
N PHE A 175 4.02 0.10 16.57
CA PHE A 175 4.34 -0.42 15.23
C PHE A 175 3.61 -1.73 14.95
N LYS A 176 3.57 -2.64 15.92
CA LYS A 176 2.85 -3.92 15.80
C LYS A 176 1.34 -3.72 15.71
N ASP A 177 0.78 -2.82 16.51
CA ASP A 177 -0.65 -2.51 16.51
C ASP A 177 -1.09 -1.90 15.17
N GLU A 178 -0.26 -1.01 14.56
CA GLU A 178 -0.57 -0.36 13.30
C GLU A 178 -0.28 -1.22 12.08
N THR A 179 0.73 -2.12 12.11
CA THR A 179 1.18 -2.90 10.96
C THR A 179 0.87 -4.39 11.02
N GLY A 180 0.56 -4.91 12.20
CA GLY A 180 0.41 -6.34 12.45
C GLY A 180 1.74 -7.10 12.62
N TYR A 181 2.89 -6.46 12.42
CA TYR A 181 4.23 -7.06 12.49
C TYR A 181 5.10 -6.36 13.52
N SER A 182 6.05 -7.11 14.12
CA SER A 182 7.13 -6.43 14.83
C SER A 182 7.98 -5.59 13.85
N PRO A 183 8.64 -4.50 14.30
CA PRO A 183 9.47 -3.68 13.42
C PRO A 183 10.53 -4.49 12.68
N MET A 184 11.18 -5.44 13.35
CA MET A 184 12.24 -6.26 12.74
C MET A 184 11.70 -7.32 11.78
N ASP A 185 10.50 -7.89 12.04
CA ASP A 185 9.82 -8.76 11.07
C ASP A 185 9.42 -7.99 9.83
N TYR A 186 8.99 -6.73 9.98
CA TYR A 186 8.68 -5.87 8.85
C TYR A 186 9.92 -5.58 7.99
N VAL A 187 11.09 -5.35 8.60
CA VAL A 187 12.38 -5.22 7.88
C VAL A 187 12.69 -6.51 7.10
N ILE A 188 12.55 -7.68 7.74
CA ILE A 188 12.80 -8.97 7.10
C ILE A 188 11.86 -9.16 5.91
N ASN A 189 10.57 -8.94 6.08
CA ASN A 189 9.58 -9.07 5.01
C ASN A 189 9.88 -8.13 3.84
N SER A 190 10.20 -6.86 4.11
CA SER A 190 10.59 -5.88 3.09
C SER A 190 11.83 -6.32 2.29
N ARG A 191 12.81 -6.96 2.94
CA ARG A 191 13.98 -7.56 2.29
C ARG A 191 13.61 -8.72 1.38
N MET A 192 12.69 -9.60 1.85
CA MET A 192 12.22 -10.73 1.06
C MET A 192 11.49 -10.27 -0.21
N ASP A 193 10.68 -9.22 -0.11
CA ASP A 193 9.94 -8.71 -1.25
C ASP A 193 10.87 -8.08 -2.30
N LYS A 194 11.82 -7.26 -1.85
CA LYS A 194 12.87 -6.77 -2.75
C LYS A 194 13.65 -7.92 -3.38
N ALA A 195 13.99 -8.96 -2.62
CA ALA A 195 14.69 -10.14 -3.14
C ALA A 195 13.87 -10.87 -4.21
N LYS A 196 12.57 -11.08 -3.99
CA LYS A 196 11.67 -11.69 -5.00
C LYS A 196 11.68 -10.90 -6.31
N ILE A 197 11.59 -9.58 -6.25
CA ILE A 197 11.64 -8.70 -7.43
C ILE A 197 12.99 -8.86 -8.16
N LEU A 198 14.11 -8.83 -7.44
CA LEU A 198 15.44 -8.99 -8.02
C LEU A 198 15.65 -10.38 -8.63
N LEU A 199 15.12 -11.44 -7.99
CA LEU A 199 15.17 -12.80 -8.50
C LEU A 199 14.45 -12.96 -9.84
N ILE A 200 13.33 -12.28 -10.03
CA ILE A 200 12.52 -12.34 -11.25
C ILE A 200 13.08 -11.43 -12.33
N ARG A 201 13.40 -10.19 -11.98
CA ARG A 201 13.67 -9.11 -12.94
C ARG A 201 15.16 -8.97 -13.33
N THR A 202 16.09 -9.66 -12.64
CA THR A 202 17.52 -9.49 -12.91
C THR A 202 18.25 -10.82 -13.05
N SER A 203 19.41 -10.79 -13.70
CA SER A 203 20.33 -11.94 -13.78
C SER A 203 21.35 -12.02 -12.63
N LYS A 204 21.21 -11.17 -11.60
CA LYS A 204 22.10 -11.15 -10.44
C LYS A 204 22.19 -12.52 -9.77
N THR A 205 23.35 -12.87 -9.29
CA THR A 205 23.57 -14.09 -8.51
C THR A 205 22.83 -14.02 -7.17
N ILE A 206 22.59 -15.18 -6.56
CA ILE A 206 21.96 -15.25 -5.23
C ILE A 206 22.80 -14.50 -4.18
N THR A 207 24.12 -14.54 -4.33
CA THR A 207 25.06 -13.84 -3.44
C THR A 207 24.95 -12.32 -3.61
N GLU A 208 24.92 -11.79 -4.82
CA GLU A 208 24.72 -10.36 -5.06
C GLU A 208 23.39 -9.86 -4.53
N ILE A 209 22.30 -10.63 -4.72
CA ILE A 209 20.99 -10.29 -4.17
C ILE A 209 21.03 -10.28 -2.64
N ALA A 210 21.67 -11.28 -2.02
CA ALA A 210 21.78 -11.33 -0.55
C ALA A 210 22.39 -10.04 0.01
N TYR A 211 23.51 -9.57 -0.57
CA TYR A 211 24.15 -8.33 -0.13
C TYR A 211 23.28 -7.09 -0.43
N GLU A 212 22.64 -7.03 -1.60
CA GLU A 212 21.81 -5.88 -2.00
C GLU A 212 20.57 -5.70 -1.12
N VAL A 213 20.06 -6.80 -0.58
CA VAL A 213 18.92 -6.76 0.36
C VAL A 213 19.35 -6.72 1.84
N GLY A 214 20.65 -6.52 2.12
CA GLY A 214 21.16 -6.23 3.45
C GLY A 214 21.53 -7.44 4.31
N TYR A 215 21.85 -8.58 3.69
CA TYR A 215 22.41 -9.73 4.41
C TYR A 215 23.93 -9.77 4.29
N GLY A 216 24.61 -10.06 5.40
CA GLY A 216 26.07 -10.18 5.43
C GLY A 216 26.61 -11.47 4.81
N SER A 217 25.75 -12.46 4.50
CA SER A 217 26.14 -13.69 3.82
C SER A 217 24.98 -14.27 3.01
N SER A 218 25.32 -14.97 1.93
CA SER A 218 24.33 -15.70 1.12
C SER A 218 23.66 -16.84 1.90
N GLY A 219 24.36 -17.48 2.84
CA GLY A 219 23.81 -18.55 3.66
C GLY A 219 22.68 -18.08 4.56
N SER A 220 22.89 -16.98 5.29
CA SER A 220 21.83 -16.37 6.13
C SER A 220 20.62 -15.95 5.29
N PHE A 221 20.85 -15.36 4.12
CA PHE A 221 19.78 -14.99 3.19
C PHE A 221 18.98 -16.22 2.72
N ILE A 222 19.67 -17.27 2.24
CA ILE A 222 19.02 -18.48 1.72
C ILE A 222 18.13 -19.12 2.79
N ASN A 223 18.62 -19.21 4.03
CA ASN A 223 17.86 -19.80 5.13
C ASN A 223 16.59 -19.00 5.44
N ILE A 224 16.72 -17.68 5.62
CA ILE A 224 15.57 -16.81 5.93
C ILE A 224 14.60 -16.74 4.77
N PHE A 225 15.09 -16.66 3.53
CA PHE A 225 14.24 -16.68 2.34
C PHE A 225 13.45 -17.99 2.26
N SER A 226 14.12 -19.14 2.46
CA SER A 226 13.46 -20.45 2.40
C SER A 226 12.40 -20.61 3.49
N ASP A 227 12.67 -20.13 4.70
CA ASP A 227 11.72 -20.13 5.82
C ASP A 227 10.49 -19.26 5.52
N LYS A 228 10.70 -18.03 5.05
CA LYS A 228 9.60 -17.07 4.81
C LYS A 228 8.82 -17.30 3.52
N VAL A 229 9.45 -17.87 2.49
CA VAL A 229 8.84 -18.02 1.15
C VAL A 229 8.46 -19.47 0.84
N GLY A 230 8.93 -20.45 1.66
CA GLY A 230 8.61 -21.87 1.51
C GLY A 230 9.48 -22.60 0.48
N CYS A 231 10.38 -21.91 -0.23
CA CYS A 231 11.33 -22.53 -1.15
C CYS A 231 12.62 -21.72 -1.27
N SER A 232 13.71 -22.36 -1.74
CA SER A 232 14.99 -21.65 -1.88
C SER A 232 14.94 -20.57 -2.97
N PRO A 233 15.78 -19.50 -2.88
CA PRO A 233 15.84 -18.45 -3.91
C PRO A 233 16.07 -18.98 -5.32
N LYS A 234 16.88 -20.04 -5.46
CA LYS A 234 17.16 -20.70 -6.74
C LYS A 234 15.93 -21.39 -7.31
N ILE A 235 15.14 -22.07 -6.47
CA ILE A 235 13.88 -22.70 -6.87
C ILE A 235 12.86 -21.63 -7.22
N PHE A 236 12.71 -20.60 -6.38
CA PHE A 236 11.82 -19.48 -6.61
C PHE A 236 12.07 -18.83 -7.99
N ARG A 237 13.33 -18.49 -8.30
CA ARG A 237 13.71 -17.93 -9.60
C ARG A 237 13.31 -18.84 -10.77
N ARG A 238 13.48 -20.14 -10.64
CA ARG A 238 13.14 -21.11 -11.70
C ARG A 238 11.64 -21.22 -11.92
N LEU A 239 10.83 -21.08 -10.87
CA LEU A 239 9.37 -21.19 -10.97
C LEU A 239 8.71 -19.92 -11.48
N MET A 240 9.36 -18.76 -11.30
CA MET A 240 8.78 -17.45 -11.60
C MET A 240 9.33 -16.80 -12.88
N ARG A 241 10.22 -17.46 -13.60
CA ARG A 241 10.73 -17.11 -14.93
C ARG A 241 10.21 -18.10 -15.98
#